data_e63fe384ac8dfbea1b5a8f2b488cb976
#
_entry.id   e63fe384ac8dfbea1b5a8f2b488cb976
#
_cell.length_a   1.000
_cell.length_b   1.000
_cell.length_c   1.000
_cell.angle_alpha   90.00
_cell.angle_beta   90.00
_cell.angle_gamma   90.00
#
_symmetry.space_group_name_H-M   'P 1'
#
loop_
_entity.id
_entity.type
_entity.pdbx_description
1 polymer ?
#
loop_
_entity_poly.entity_id
_entity_poly.type
_entity_poly.pdbx_seq_one_letter_code
_entity_poly.pdbx_strand_id
1 'polypeptide(L)'
;FSEPTRENVSILLMFWQRKIVEEIDMAEVQNNNVQEQDINQLLKVRREKLANLQAADKDPFQITKYDVTHHSTEIKDNFDALEGQTVRIAGRVMSKRVMGKASFCNVQDLKGNIQSYVARDSIGEEAYADFKKYDVGDLVGIKGEVFKTKTGETSVHAMKVTLLSKSLQVLPEKYHGLTNTDIRYRQRYTDLIMNADVKETFVKRSKIISSIRHYLDGQ
;
A
#
# COMPACT_ATOMS: atom_id res chain seq x y z
N PHE A 1 48.41 -4.38 47.09
CA PHE A 1 47.32 -4.45 46.08
C PHE A 1 47.43 -5.81 45.42
N SER A 2 46.51 -6.72 45.73
CA SER A 2 46.42 -8.04 45.05
C SER A 2 45.78 -7.86 43.69
N GLU A 3 46.40 -8.36 42.64
CA GLU A 3 45.83 -8.41 41.28
C GLU A 3 44.57 -9.25 41.27
N PRO A 4 43.52 -8.83 40.50
CA PRO A 4 42.29 -9.60 40.38
C PRO A 4 42.58 -10.92 39.70
N THR A 5 42.21 -12.02 40.34
CA THR A 5 42.36 -13.37 39.77
C THR A 5 41.55 -13.52 38.49
N ARG A 6 42.03 -14.33 37.53
CA ARG A 6 41.33 -14.58 36.23
C ARG A 6 39.87 -15.01 36.41
N GLU A 7 39.54 -15.67 37.49
CA GLU A 7 38.15 -16.07 37.83
C GLU A 7 37.25 -14.87 38.13
N ASN A 8 37.76 -13.88 38.89
CA ASN A 8 37.00 -12.67 39.23
C ASN A 8 36.71 -11.80 37.99
N VAL A 9 37.62 -11.76 37.03
CA VAL A 9 37.43 -11.05 35.74
C VAL A 9 36.37 -11.75 34.88
N SER A 10 36.37 -13.09 34.86
CA SER A 10 35.39 -13.89 34.09
C SER A 10 33.97 -13.73 34.66
N ILE A 11 33.82 -13.72 35.97
CA ILE A 11 32.53 -13.50 36.65
C ILE A 11 31.99 -12.07 36.36
N LEU A 12 32.85 -11.05 36.46
CA LEU A 12 32.49 -9.66 36.13
C LEU A 12 32.06 -9.50 34.65
N LEU A 13 32.73 -10.15 33.74
CA LEU A 13 32.36 -10.14 32.29
C LEU A 13 31.01 -10.82 32.05
N MET A 14 30.73 -11.95 32.72
CA MET A 14 29.42 -12.61 32.62
C MET A 14 28.28 -11.74 33.16
N PHE A 15 28.49 -11.06 34.30
CA PHE A 15 27.51 -10.13 34.87
C PHE A 15 27.29 -8.94 33.95
N TRP A 16 28.33 -8.41 33.30
CA TRP A 16 28.27 -7.29 32.41
C TRP A 16 27.53 -7.66 31.09
N GLN A 17 27.85 -8.84 30.54
CA GLN A 17 27.14 -9.37 29.36
C GLN A 17 25.65 -9.60 29.64
N ARG A 18 25.31 -10.16 30.80
CA ARG A 18 23.93 -10.38 31.20
C ARG A 18 23.15 -9.07 31.34
N LYS A 19 23.77 -8.06 31.92
CA LYS A 19 23.17 -6.73 32.08
C LYS A 19 22.93 -6.03 30.75
N ILE A 20 23.86 -6.14 29.79
CA ILE A 20 23.69 -5.62 28.42
C ILE A 20 22.54 -6.32 27.70
N VAL A 21 22.43 -7.64 27.79
CA VAL A 21 21.33 -8.40 27.19
C VAL A 21 19.99 -7.98 27.79
N GLU A 22 19.88 -7.86 29.11
CA GLU A 22 18.66 -7.38 29.78
C GLU A 22 18.28 -5.94 29.37
N GLU A 23 19.26 -5.03 29.20
CA GLU A 23 19.00 -3.67 28.73
C GLU A 23 18.55 -3.64 27.26
N ILE A 24 19.10 -4.51 26.40
CA ILE A 24 18.69 -4.64 24.98
C ILE A 24 17.27 -5.21 24.92
N ASP A 25 16.97 -6.28 25.66
CA ASP A 25 15.65 -6.89 25.70
C ASP A 25 14.58 -5.91 26.21
N MET A 26 14.88 -5.12 27.24
CA MET A 26 13.96 -4.08 27.74
C MET A 26 13.75 -2.97 26.72
N ALA A 27 14.80 -2.55 26.01
CA ALA A 27 14.68 -1.54 24.97
C ALA A 27 13.85 -2.03 23.78
N GLU A 28 14.00 -3.29 23.37
CA GLU A 28 13.18 -3.91 22.32
C GLU A 28 11.70 -4.03 22.74
N VAL A 29 11.42 -4.44 23.98
CA VAL A 29 10.06 -4.52 24.52
C VAL A 29 9.40 -3.13 24.57
N GLN A 30 10.13 -2.10 25.00
CA GLN A 30 9.62 -0.73 25.00
C GLN A 30 9.34 -0.23 23.58
N ASN A 31 10.23 -0.47 22.63
CA ASN A 31 10.07 -0.06 21.25
C ASN A 31 8.87 -0.76 20.57
N ASN A 32 8.68 -2.05 20.84
CA ASN A 32 7.53 -2.81 20.36
C ASN A 32 6.21 -2.28 20.94
N ASN A 33 6.16 -1.93 22.22
CA ASN A 33 4.97 -1.37 22.87
C ASN A 33 4.60 0.01 22.28
N VAL A 34 5.59 0.86 21.99
CA VAL A 34 5.36 2.16 21.34
C VAL A 34 4.83 1.97 19.93
N GLN A 35 5.41 1.06 19.13
CA GLN A 35 4.94 0.76 17.79
C GLN A 35 3.51 0.19 17.76
N GLU A 36 3.16 -0.69 18.70
CA GLU A 36 1.79 -1.21 18.82
C GLU A 36 0.77 -0.13 19.17
N GLN A 37 1.12 0.80 20.07
CA GLN A 37 0.26 1.94 20.42
C GLN A 37 0.04 2.87 19.22
N ASP A 38 1.10 3.19 18.46
CA ASP A 38 1.01 4.01 17.26
C ASP A 38 0.15 3.36 16.17
N ILE A 39 0.30 2.04 15.95
CA ILE A 39 -0.53 1.28 15.00
C ILE A 39 -2.00 1.31 15.43
N ASN A 40 -2.30 1.07 16.72
CA ASN A 40 -3.67 1.09 17.23
C ASN A 40 -4.30 2.49 17.08
N GLN A 41 -3.54 3.55 17.27
CA GLN A 41 -4.01 4.91 17.05
C GLN A 41 -4.30 5.18 15.57
N LEU A 42 -3.44 4.73 14.66
CA LEU A 42 -3.68 4.83 13.21
C LEU A 42 -4.94 4.07 12.77
N LEU A 43 -5.15 2.86 13.30
CA LEU A 43 -6.36 2.07 13.03
C LEU A 43 -7.62 2.79 13.50
N LYS A 44 -7.58 3.42 14.69
CA LYS A 44 -8.68 4.23 15.22
C LYS A 44 -9.00 5.41 14.31
N VAL A 45 -7.99 6.18 13.91
CA VAL A 45 -8.14 7.32 12.98
C VAL A 45 -8.75 6.88 11.64
N ARG A 46 -8.35 5.74 11.08
CA ARG A 46 -8.92 5.22 9.82
C ARG A 46 -10.39 4.85 9.96
N ARG A 47 -10.79 4.26 11.10
CA ARG A 47 -12.20 3.94 11.40
C ARG A 47 -13.03 5.21 11.59
N GLU A 48 -12.49 6.22 12.27
CA GLU A 48 -13.14 7.54 12.41
C GLU A 48 -13.33 8.23 11.05
N LYS A 49 -12.34 8.17 10.16
CA LYS A 49 -12.48 8.68 8.79
C LYS A 49 -13.59 7.97 8.02
N LEU A 50 -13.70 6.64 8.16
CA LEU A 50 -14.80 5.89 7.55
C LEU A 50 -16.15 6.31 8.11
N ALA A 51 -16.28 6.40 9.44
CA ALA A 51 -17.52 6.84 10.08
C ALA A 51 -17.95 8.23 9.62
N ASN A 52 -17.01 9.15 9.47
CA ASN A 52 -17.27 10.49 8.94
C ASN A 52 -17.75 10.47 7.47
N LEU A 53 -17.19 9.57 6.63
CA LEU A 53 -17.65 9.39 5.25
C LEU A 53 -19.07 8.83 5.22
N GLN A 54 -19.38 7.86 6.08
CA GLN A 54 -20.73 7.26 6.19
C GLN A 54 -21.75 8.30 6.68
N ALA A 55 -21.41 9.10 7.68
CA ALA A 55 -22.26 10.18 8.17
C ALA A 55 -22.52 11.29 7.12
N ALA A 56 -21.62 11.48 6.18
CA ALA A 56 -21.73 12.42 5.06
C ALA A 56 -22.41 11.83 3.81
N ASP A 57 -22.99 10.62 3.89
CA ASP A 57 -23.57 9.87 2.75
C ASP A 57 -22.59 9.64 1.60
N LYS A 58 -21.29 9.51 1.94
CA LYS A 58 -20.17 9.23 1.02
C LYS A 58 -19.53 7.86 1.32
N ASP A 59 -20.35 6.87 1.74
CA ASP A 59 -19.84 5.53 2.09
C ASP A 59 -19.24 4.83 0.86
N PRO A 60 -17.91 4.59 0.84
CA PRO A 60 -17.26 3.95 -0.31
C PRO A 60 -17.71 2.50 -0.52
N PHE A 61 -18.20 1.81 0.51
CA PHE A 61 -18.63 0.42 0.42
C PHE A 61 -20.00 0.24 -0.28
N GLN A 62 -20.73 1.32 -0.54
CA GLN A 62 -21.94 1.29 -1.36
C GLN A 62 -21.61 1.19 -2.88
N ILE A 63 -20.37 1.49 -3.27
CA ILE A 63 -19.96 1.41 -4.68
C ILE A 63 -19.55 -0.03 -5.00
N THR A 64 -20.48 -0.77 -5.63
CA THR A 64 -20.26 -2.19 -5.97
C THR A 64 -19.61 -2.41 -7.33
N LYS A 65 -19.63 -1.41 -8.22
CA LYS A 65 -19.07 -1.50 -9.56
C LYS A 65 -18.37 -0.20 -9.97
N TYR A 66 -17.22 -0.35 -10.62
CA TYR A 66 -16.51 0.74 -11.27
C TYR A 66 -16.00 0.28 -12.64
N ASP A 67 -16.38 1.00 -13.70
CA ASP A 67 -16.03 0.63 -15.07
C ASP A 67 -14.61 1.08 -15.40
N VAL A 68 -13.68 0.13 -15.43
CA VAL A 68 -12.28 0.32 -15.84
C VAL A 68 -12.19 0.18 -17.36
N THR A 69 -11.50 1.11 -18.02
CA THR A 69 -11.28 1.05 -19.48
C THR A 69 -9.91 0.50 -19.83
N HIS A 70 -8.88 0.82 -19.04
CA HIS A 70 -7.49 0.43 -19.30
C HIS A 70 -6.77 0.08 -18.02
N HIS A 71 -5.80 -0.81 -18.12
CA HIS A 71 -4.87 -1.12 -17.03
C HIS A 71 -3.56 -0.35 -17.18
N SER A 72 -2.82 -0.26 -16.08
CA SER A 72 -1.56 0.51 -15.97
C SER A 72 -0.52 0.16 -17.03
N THR A 73 -0.32 -1.14 -17.31
CA THR A 73 0.61 -1.59 -18.35
C THR A 73 0.12 -1.24 -19.75
N GLU A 74 -1.16 -1.41 -20.03
CA GLU A 74 -1.75 -1.07 -21.32
C GLU A 74 -1.57 0.40 -21.67
N ILE A 75 -1.71 1.29 -20.67
CA ILE A 75 -1.49 2.73 -20.86
C ILE A 75 -0.01 3.04 -21.11
N LYS A 76 0.90 2.35 -20.41
CA LYS A 76 2.34 2.56 -20.59
C LYS A 76 2.84 2.05 -21.92
N ASP A 77 2.38 0.86 -22.33
CA ASP A 77 2.82 0.19 -23.55
C ASP A 77 2.25 0.86 -24.81
N ASN A 78 1.06 1.46 -24.72
CA ASN A 78 0.38 2.13 -25.82
C ASN A 78 0.30 3.65 -25.62
N PHE A 79 1.29 4.25 -24.98
CA PHE A 79 1.27 5.67 -24.64
C PHE A 79 0.98 6.56 -25.85
N ASP A 80 1.68 6.37 -26.96
CA ASP A 80 1.58 7.21 -28.16
C ASP A 80 0.15 7.21 -28.77
N ALA A 81 -0.58 6.11 -28.61
CA ALA A 81 -1.97 6.01 -29.06
C ALA A 81 -2.98 6.58 -28.04
N LEU A 82 -2.61 6.62 -26.77
CA LEU A 82 -3.50 7.01 -25.67
C LEU A 82 -3.20 8.41 -25.11
N GLU A 83 -2.15 9.09 -25.58
CA GLU A 83 -1.83 10.45 -25.15
C GLU A 83 -3.01 11.40 -25.38
N GLY A 84 -3.39 12.15 -24.37
CA GLY A 84 -4.55 13.05 -24.40
C GLY A 84 -5.91 12.36 -24.34
N GLN A 85 -5.97 11.03 -24.37
CA GLN A 85 -7.24 10.32 -24.25
C GLN A 85 -7.68 10.18 -22.80
N THR A 86 -9.00 10.20 -22.61
CA THR A 86 -9.60 9.97 -21.30
C THR A 86 -9.68 8.47 -20.99
N VAL A 87 -9.04 8.06 -19.90
CA VAL A 87 -9.06 6.70 -19.38
C VAL A 87 -9.72 6.62 -18.01
N ARG A 88 -10.19 5.43 -17.65
CA ARG A 88 -10.66 5.10 -16.30
C ARG A 88 -9.81 3.95 -15.76
N ILE A 89 -9.13 4.19 -14.67
CA ILE A 89 -8.31 3.20 -13.97
C ILE A 89 -8.84 3.00 -12.56
N ALA A 90 -8.65 1.83 -12.00
CA ALA A 90 -8.94 1.55 -10.60
C ALA A 90 -7.81 0.74 -9.97
N GLY A 91 -7.47 1.05 -8.74
CA GLY A 91 -6.42 0.34 -8.03
C GLY A 91 -6.18 0.87 -6.63
N ARG A 92 -5.17 0.30 -5.99
CA ARG A 92 -4.76 0.62 -4.64
C ARG A 92 -3.75 1.76 -4.63
N VAL A 93 -3.96 2.75 -3.78
CA VAL A 93 -2.99 3.83 -3.52
C VAL A 93 -1.81 3.24 -2.75
N MET A 94 -0.65 3.15 -3.40
CA MET A 94 0.59 2.62 -2.79
C MET A 94 1.51 3.70 -2.26
N SER A 95 1.37 4.92 -2.78
CA SER A 95 2.05 6.11 -2.25
C SER A 95 1.25 7.36 -2.60
N LYS A 96 1.35 8.37 -1.75
CA LYS A 96 0.71 9.67 -1.96
C LYS A 96 1.64 10.79 -1.50
N ARG A 97 1.84 11.77 -2.37
CA ARG A 97 2.64 12.96 -2.08
C ARG A 97 1.82 14.21 -2.35
N VAL A 98 1.48 14.94 -1.30
CA VAL A 98 0.71 16.18 -1.37
C VAL A 98 1.67 17.36 -1.46
N MET A 99 1.49 18.23 -2.47
CA MET A 99 2.30 19.42 -2.72
C MET A 99 1.38 20.64 -2.89
N GLY A 100 0.77 21.09 -1.79
CA GLY A 100 -0.12 22.26 -1.79
C GLY A 100 -1.41 22.04 -2.60
N LYS A 101 -1.48 22.63 -3.82
CA LYS A 101 -2.65 22.57 -4.71
C LYS A 101 -2.65 21.35 -5.64
N ALA A 102 -1.58 20.58 -5.65
CA ALA A 102 -1.44 19.39 -6.47
C ALA A 102 -0.90 18.22 -5.64
N SER A 103 -1.16 17.02 -6.11
CA SER A 103 -0.69 15.79 -5.47
C SER A 103 -0.31 14.77 -6.53
N PHE A 104 0.66 13.94 -6.21
CA PHE A 104 0.93 12.71 -6.95
C PHE A 104 0.56 11.50 -6.11
N CYS A 105 -0.03 10.51 -6.72
CA CYS A 105 -0.23 9.21 -6.10
C CYS A 105 0.13 8.09 -7.08
N ASN A 106 0.70 7.01 -6.55
CA ASN A 106 0.93 5.78 -7.29
C ASN A 106 -0.23 4.84 -7.03
N VAL A 107 -0.88 4.41 -8.11
CA VAL A 107 -2.02 3.48 -8.07
C VAL A 107 -1.56 2.14 -8.63
N GLN A 108 -1.68 1.10 -7.81
CA GLN A 108 -1.40 -0.29 -8.18
C GLN A 108 -2.70 -0.96 -8.60
N ASP A 109 -2.73 -1.46 -9.83
CA ASP A 109 -3.84 -2.26 -10.35
C ASP A 109 -3.47 -3.76 -10.47
N LEU A 110 -4.27 -4.51 -11.22
CA LEU A 110 -4.01 -5.94 -11.48
C LEU A 110 -2.72 -6.17 -12.26
N LYS A 111 -2.38 -5.28 -13.20
CA LYS A 111 -1.29 -5.44 -14.17
C LYS A 111 0.02 -4.77 -13.71
N GLY A 112 -0.06 -3.68 -12.95
CA GLY A 112 1.13 -2.96 -12.51
C GLY A 112 0.82 -1.71 -11.71
N ASN A 113 1.67 -0.70 -11.87
CA ASN A 113 1.55 0.59 -11.19
C ASN A 113 1.50 1.72 -12.19
N ILE A 114 0.72 2.75 -11.92
CA ILE A 114 0.71 3.99 -12.70
C ILE A 114 0.66 5.20 -11.78
N GLN A 115 1.40 6.24 -12.14
CA GLN A 115 1.35 7.52 -11.45
C GLN A 115 0.08 8.27 -11.86
N SER A 116 -0.55 8.94 -10.90
CA SER A 116 -1.67 9.84 -11.16
C SER A 116 -1.38 11.21 -10.56
N TYR A 117 -1.58 12.23 -11.36
CA TYR A 117 -1.49 13.63 -10.97
C TYR A 117 -2.87 14.15 -10.64
N VAL A 118 -3.05 14.63 -9.42
CA VAL A 118 -4.34 15.11 -8.90
C VAL A 118 -4.18 16.58 -8.54
N ALA A 119 -4.75 17.47 -9.34
CA ALA A 119 -4.72 18.91 -9.11
C ALA A 119 -6.08 19.41 -8.60
N ARG A 120 -6.05 20.34 -7.63
CA ARG A 120 -7.25 20.97 -7.08
C ARG A 120 -8.09 21.64 -8.17
N ASP A 121 -7.42 22.30 -9.09
CA ASP A 121 -8.08 23.08 -10.16
C ASP A 121 -8.76 22.15 -11.19
N SER A 122 -8.34 20.88 -11.30
CA SER A 122 -8.91 19.88 -12.21
C SER A 122 -10.08 19.11 -11.62
N ILE A 123 -10.01 18.75 -10.33
CA ILE A 123 -11.05 17.93 -9.67
C ILE A 123 -12.01 18.74 -8.80
N GLY A 124 -11.71 20.02 -8.56
CA GLY A 124 -12.45 20.89 -7.66
C GLY A 124 -11.92 20.88 -6.22
N GLU A 125 -12.22 21.96 -5.49
CA GLU A 125 -11.66 22.16 -4.14
C GLU A 125 -12.18 21.14 -3.12
N GLU A 126 -13.48 20.84 -3.14
CA GLU A 126 -14.10 19.88 -2.24
C GLU A 126 -13.54 18.45 -2.47
N ALA A 127 -13.54 17.99 -3.73
CA ALA A 127 -13.01 16.68 -4.08
C ALA A 127 -11.52 16.54 -3.76
N TYR A 128 -10.75 17.63 -3.91
CA TYR A 128 -9.35 17.65 -3.54
C TYR A 128 -9.14 17.61 -2.01
N ALA A 129 -9.99 18.30 -1.25
CA ALA A 129 -9.97 18.23 0.21
C ALA A 129 -10.29 16.82 0.71
N ASP A 130 -11.24 16.13 0.07
CA ASP A 130 -11.55 14.72 0.37
C ASP A 130 -10.39 13.81 -0.01
N PHE A 131 -9.79 13.99 -1.20
CA PHE A 131 -8.62 13.22 -1.64
C PHE A 131 -7.44 13.36 -0.67
N LYS A 132 -7.22 14.52 -0.08
CA LYS A 132 -6.17 14.70 0.94
C LYS A 132 -6.36 13.81 2.17
N LYS A 133 -7.61 13.44 2.50
CA LYS A 133 -7.94 12.58 3.65
C LYS A 133 -7.75 11.08 3.34
N TYR A 134 -7.61 10.69 2.05
CA TYR A 134 -7.38 9.30 1.67
C TYR A 134 -6.05 8.81 2.20
N ASP A 135 -6.00 7.53 2.55
CA ASP A 135 -4.82 6.90 3.12
C ASP A 135 -4.14 5.96 2.10
N VAL A 136 -2.86 5.70 2.34
CA VAL A 136 -2.16 4.64 1.61
C VAL A 136 -2.83 3.30 1.93
N GLY A 137 -3.12 2.54 0.88
CA GLY A 137 -3.89 1.31 0.96
C GLY A 137 -5.34 1.44 0.49
N ASP A 138 -5.91 2.65 0.41
CA ASP A 138 -7.27 2.86 -0.10
C ASP A 138 -7.39 2.43 -1.57
N LEU A 139 -8.55 1.91 -1.95
CA LEU A 139 -8.87 1.63 -3.35
C LEU A 139 -9.56 2.84 -3.96
N VAL A 140 -9.06 3.30 -5.09
CA VAL A 140 -9.57 4.47 -5.79
C VAL A 140 -9.85 4.17 -7.26
N GLY A 141 -10.89 4.81 -7.79
CA GLY A 141 -11.15 4.92 -9.21
C GLY A 141 -10.77 6.31 -9.69
N ILE A 142 -10.00 6.41 -10.77
CA ILE A 142 -9.55 7.66 -11.36
C ILE A 142 -10.00 7.72 -12.81
N LYS A 143 -10.74 8.78 -13.16
CA LYS A 143 -10.99 9.17 -14.53
C LYS A 143 -10.10 10.35 -14.87
N GLY A 144 -9.33 10.26 -15.95
CA GLY A 144 -8.42 11.34 -16.33
C GLY A 144 -7.77 11.14 -17.68
N GLU A 145 -6.96 12.08 -18.11
CA GLU A 145 -6.22 12.07 -19.37
C GLU A 145 -4.84 11.48 -19.21
N VAL A 146 -4.41 10.70 -20.17
CA VAL A 146 -3.04 10.17 -20.24
C VAL A 146 -2.10 11.26 -20.71
N PHE A 147 -1.02 11.47 -19.96
CA PHE A 147 0.01 12.45 -20.29
C PHE A 147 1.40 11.99 -19.82
N LYS A 148 2.43 12.66 -20.31
CA LYS A 148 3.79 12.44 -19.87
C LYS A 148 4.25 13.60 -18.99
N THR A 149 4.80 13.29 -17.82
CA THR A 149 5.38 14.32 -16.94
C THR A 149 6.66 14.92 -17.53
N LYS A 150 7.09 16.06 -17.01
CA LYS A 150 8.37 16.69 -17.41
C LYS A 150 9.59 15.76 -17.22
N THR A 151 9.48 14.80 -16.32
CA THR A 151 10.52 13.78 -16.04
C THR A 151 10.40 12.56 -16.95
N GLY A 152 9.44 12.53 -17.88
CA GLY A 152 9.25 11.44 -18.83
C GLY A 152 8.38 10.28 -18.32
N GLU A 153 7.77 10.39 -17.14
CA GLU A 153 6.92 9.32 -16.59
C GLU A 153 5.50 9.40 -17.15
N THR A 154 5.01 8.28 -17.70
CA THR A 154 3.61 8.14 -18.16
C THR A 154 2.68 8.17 -16.96
N SER A 155 1.73 9.10 -16.98
CA SER A 155 0.87 9.41 -15.85
C SER A 155 -0.57 9.70 -16.31
N VAL A 156 -1.51 9.66 -15.36
CA VAL A 156 -2.91 10.04 -15.60
C VAL A 156 -3.20 11.35 -14.86
N HIS A 157 -3.58 12.39 -15.61
CA HIS A 157 -4.07 13.65 -15.06
C HIS A 157 -5.53 13.49 -14.62
N ALA A 158 -5.77 13.40 -13.33
CA ALA A 158 -7.09 13.12 -12.79
C ALA A 158 -8.07 14.28 -13.02
N MET A 159 -9.20 13.97 -13.63
CA MET A 159 -10.39 14.83 -13.76
C MET A 159 -11.45 14.48 -12.72
N LYS A 160 -11.47 13.24 -12.25
CA LYS A 160 -12.33 12.76 -11.17
C LYS A 160 -11.64 11.65 -10.41
N VAL A 161 -11.71 11.72 -9.08
CA VAL A 161 -11.22 10.67 -8.17
C VAL A 161 -12.40 10.21 -7.32
N THR A 162 -12.59 8.89 -7.24
CA THR A 162 -13.67 8.26 -6.47
C THR A 162 -13.03 7.27 -5.50
N LEU A 163 -13.37 7.37 -4.21
CA LEU A 163 -12.97 6.37 -3.23
C LEU A 163 -13.87 5.13 -3.40
N LEU A 164 -13.30 3.99 -3.72
CA LEU A 164 -14.03 2.74 -3.95
C LEU A 164 -14.06 1.85 -2.71
N SER A 165 -13.01 1.90 -1.89
CA SER A 165 -12.93 1.16 -0.65
C SER A 165 -11.90 1.77 0.28
N LYS A 166 -12.23 1.88 1.56
CA LYS A 166 -11.35 2.38 2.61
C LYS A 166 -10.49 1.27 3.18
N SER A 167 -9.17 1.43 3.18
CA SER A 167 -8.26 0.51 3.86
C SER A 167 -8.24 0.80 5.35
N LEU A 168 -8.78 -0.11 6.15
CA LEU A 168 -8.81 0.01 7.60
C LEU A 168 -7.53 -0.50 8.26
N GLN A 169 -6.78 -1.36 7.58
CA GLN A 169 -5.48 -1.85 8.03
C GLN A 169 -4.35 -1.03 7.43
N VAL A 170 -3.26 -0.88 8.18
CA VAL A 170 -2.03 -0.26 7.71
C VAL A 170 -1.24 -1.28 6.88
N LEU A 171 -0.79 -0.89 5.70
CA LEU A 171 0.11 -1.73 4.92
C LEU A 171 1.52 -1.70 5.54
N PRO A 172 2.27 -2.81 5.49
CA PRO A 172 3.67 -2.84 5.88
C PRO A 172 4.50 -1.82 5.12
N GLU A 173 5.64 -1.42 5.68
CA GLU A 173 6.53 -0.48 5.05
C GLU A 173 7.05 -1.01 3.70
N LYS A 174 7.04 -0.12 2.69
CA LYS A 174 7.36 -0.47 1.31
C LYS A 174 8.82 -0.92 1.11
N TYR A 175 9.75 -0.40 1.92
CA TYR A 175 11.19 -0.61 1.70
C TYR A 175 11.68 -1.98 2.14
N HIS A 176 11.05 -2.58 3.13
CA HIS A 176 11.45 -3.90 3.63
C HIS A 176 10.53 -5.02 3.16
N GLY A 177 9.38 -4.66 2.53
CA GLY A 177 8.35 -5.61 2.15
C GLY A 177 7.83 -6.39 3.36
N LEU A 178 7.09 -7.44 3.11
CA LEU A 178 6.67 -8.37 4.14
C LEU A 178 7.68 -9.53 4.17
N THR A 179 8.73 -9.41 4.98
CA THR A 179 9.82 -10.40 5.08
C THR A 179 9.50 -11.52 6.06
N ASN A 180 8.74 -11.23 7.11
CA ASN A 180 8.37 -12.23 8.12
C ASN A 180 7.51 -13.35 7.53
N THR A 181 8.04 -14.57 7.49
CA THR A 181 7.41 -15.74 6.87
C THR A 181 6.08 -16.10 7.53
N ASP A 182 5.97 -16.02 8.86
CA ASP A 182 4.75 -16.37 9.58
C ASP A 182 3.61 -15.38 9.23
N ILE A 183 3.90 -14.09 9.21
CA ILE A 183 2.93 -13.06 8.79
C ILE A 183 2.53 -13.25 7.33
N ARG A 184 3.45 -13.59 6.43
CA ARG A 184 3.17 -13.87 5.02
C ARG A 184 2.19 -15.04 4.83
N TYR A 185 2.28 -16.06 5.65
CA TYR A 185 1.36 -17.20 5.60
C TYR A 185 0.01 -16.89 6.26
N ARG A 186 0.00 -16.18 7.38
CA ARG A 186 -1.23 -15.84 8.10
C ARG A 186 -2.03 -14.71 7.43
N GLN A 187 -1.34 -13.74 6.85
CA GLN A 187 -1.94 -12.58 6.15
C GLN A 187 -1.60 -12.61 4.66
N ARG A 188 -1.97 -13.70 3.98
CA ARG A 188 -1.66 -13.90 2.56
C ARG A 188 -2.12 -12.76 1.66
N TYR A 189 -3.24 -12.12 1.98
CA TYR A 189 -3.74 -10.95 1.24
C TYR A 189 -2.74 -9.77 1.29
N THR A 190 -2.06 -9.55 2.40
CA THR A 190 -1.03 -8.52 2.52
C THR A 190 0.22 -8.88 1.71
N ASP A 191 0.64 -10.14 1.77
CA ASP A 191 1.76 -10.67 0.97
C ASP A 191 1.52 -10.48 -0.53
N LEU A 192 0.30 -10.74 -1.02
CA LEU A 192 -0.09 -10.54 -2.42
C LEU A 192 -0.13 -9.06 -2.85
N ILE A 193 -0.35 -8.14 -1.91
CA ILE A 193 -0.31 -6.69 -2.17
C ILE A 193 1.13 -6.20 -2.26
N MET A 194 1.99 -6.67 -1.35
CA MET A 194 3.35 -6.15 -1.19
C MET A 194 4.37 -6.83 -2.10
N ASN A 195 4.23 -8.14 -2.34
CA ASN A 195 5.19 -8.98 -3.06
C ASN A 195 4.63 -9.39 -4.44
N ALA A 196 5.11 -8.75 -5.49
CA ALA A 196 4.62 -8.95 -6.86
C ALA A 196 4.90 -10.37 -7.40
N ASP A 197 6.05 -10.96 -7.07
CA ASP A 197 6.46 -12.31 -7.42
C ASP A 197 5.52 -13.38 -6.83
N VAL A 198 5.11 -13.19 -5.58
CA VAL A 198 4.13 -14.05 -4.92
C VAL A 198 2.77 -13.95 -5.62
N LYS A 199 2.31 -12.73 -5.92
CA LYS A 199 1.08 -12.51 -6.68
C LYS A 199 1.13 -13.24 -8.03
N GLU A 200 2.22 -13.11 -8.77
CA GLU A 200 2.40 -13.79 -10.07
C GLU A 200 2.32 -15.31 -9.94
N THR A 201 2.95 -15.88 -8.91
CA THR A 201 2.89 -17.32 -8.61
C THR A 201 1.45 -17.79 -8.41
N PHE A 202 0.64 -17.06 -7.64
CA PHE A 202 -0.78 -17.41 -7.43
C PHE A 202 -1.62 -17.26 -8.70
N VAL A 203 -1.35 -16.25 -9.53
CA VAL A 203 -1.98 -16.10 -10.83
C VAL A 203 -1.65 -17.27 -11.76
N LYS A 204 -0.36 -17.68 -11.84
CA LYS A 204 0.08 -18.85 -12.60
C LYS A 204 -0.60 -20.12 -12.11
N ARG A 205 -0.64 -20.35 -10.79
CA ARG A 205 -1.34 -21.49 -10.19
C ARG A 205 -2.81 -21.55 -10.60
N SER A 206 -3.52 -20.44 -10.53
CA SER A 206 -4.94 -20.38 -10.94
C SER A 206 -5.14 -20.70 -12.41
N LYS A 207 -4.27 -20.19 -13.29
CA LYS A 207 -4.29 -20.50 -14.73
C LYS A 207 -4.05 -21.98 -15.01
N ILE A 208 -3.07 -22.60 -14.34
CA ILE A 208 -2.78 -24.04 -14.50
C ILE A 208 -4.00 -24.88 -14.11
N ILE A 209 -4.62 -24.59 -12.95
CA ILE A 209 -5.81 -25.33 -12.50
C ILE A 209 -6.98 -25.12 -13.49
N SER A 210 -7.19 -23.90 -13.98
CA SER A 210 -8.21 -23.60 -14.98
C SER A 210 -7.97 -24.36 -16.29
N SER A 211 -6.72 -24.43 -16.76
CA SER A 211 -6.35 -25.16 -17.97
C SER A 211 -6.60 -26.67 -17.84
N ILE A 212 -6.26 -27.26 -16.68
CA ILE A 212 -6.52 -28.68 -16.42
C ILE A 212 -8.03 -28.96 -16.45
N ARG A 213 -8.84 -28.13 -15.77
CA ARG A 213 -10.29 -28.29 -15.78
C ARG A 213 -10.84 -28.20 -17.19
N HIS A 214 -10.44 -27.18 -17.95
CA HIS A 214 -10.92 -26.95 -19.30
C HIS A 214 -10.57 -28.13 -20.24
N TYR A 215 -9.37 -28.71 -20.06
CA TYR A 215 -8.96 -29.89 -20.80
C TYR A 215 -9.84 -31.12 -20.48
N LEU A 216 -10.09 -31.36 -19.18
CA LEU A 216 -10.90 -32.49 -18.74
C LEU A 216 -12.37 -32.34 -19.13
N ASP A 217 -12.92 -31.12 -19.05
CA ASP A 217 -14.31 -30.84 -19.45
C ASP A 217 -14.52 -30.94 -20.96
N GLY A 218 -13.43 -30.88 -21.76
CA GLY A 218 -13.46 -31.01 -23.22
C GLY A 218 -13.26 -32.43 -23.76
N GLN A 219 -13.03 -33.43 -22.89
CA GLN A 219 -12.92 -34.84 -23.26
C GLN A 219 -14.30 -35.53 -23.13
#